data_2de77a8f4a2bb9c4f7202573deec4cd5
#
_entry.id   2de77a8f4a2bb9c4f7202573deec4cd5
#
_cell.length_a   1.000
_cell.length_b   1.000
_cell.length_c   1.000
_cell.angle_alpha   90.00
_cell.angle_beta   90.00
_cell.angle_gamma   90.00
#
_symmetry.space_group_name_H-M   'P 1'
#
loop_
_entity.id
_entity.type
_entity.pdbx_description
1 polymer ?
#
loop_
_entity_poly.entity_id
_entity_poly.type
_entity_poly.pdbx_seq_one_letter_code
_entity_poly.pdbx_strand_id
1 'polypeptide(L)'
;MSSNDPSALPYRDTKPQGSADFYFATNATFRFLIGRFGLAGWRRYLEELGRGYFAPVNQQWRRGGLGAVARYWRDFFAAEPGGVVTVEELPDRVEVVVHACPAIKHLRAGGREVVKEYCQHCFFLGVARAEAAGLTMRLAGGNGSCRHTYGRPSAELPVQDMQSIVEARL
;
A
#
# COMPACT_ATOMS: atom_id res chain seq x y z
N MET A 1 -40.01 -0.40 5.38
CA MET A 1 -39.47 0.44 6.47
C MET A 1 -37.97 0.56 6.25
N SER A 2 -37.55 1.69 5.72
CA SER A 2 -36.12 1.96 5.45
C SER A 2 -35.45 2.34 6.75
N SER A 3 -34.53 1.51 7.23
CA SER A 3 -33.70 1.84 8.39
C SER A 3 -32.74 2.95 7.97
N ASN A 4 -33.00 4.19 8.38
CA ASN A 4 -32.02 5.27 8.35
C ASN A 4 -30.96 4.96 9.42
N ASP A 5 -29.94 4.17 9.05
CA ASP A 5 -28.72 4.05 9.85
C ASP A 5 -27.91 5.33 9.62
N PRO A 6 -27.78 6.21 10.64
CA PRO A 6 -27.02 7.46 10.50
C PRO A 6 -25.51 7.24 10.28
N SER A 7 -25.01 6.01 10.43
CA SER A 7 -23.65 5.64 10.11
C SER A 7 -23.45 5.22 8.64
N ALA A 8 -24.54 4.99 7.91
CA ALA A 8 -24.48 4.61 6.51
C ALA A 8 -24.10 5.86 5.67
N LEU A 9 -23.03 5.77 4.91
CA LEU A 9 -22.69 6.82 3.95
C LEU A 9 -23.82 6.95 2.92
N PRO A 10 -24.19 8.20 2.52
CA PRO A 10 -25.26 8.44 1.54
C PRO A 10 -24.90 7.95 0.13
N TYR A 11 -23.67 7.54 -0.07
CA TYR A 11 -23.12 7.04 -1.33
C TYR A 11 -22.61 5.61 -1.15
N ARG A 12 -23.03 4.72 -2.03
CA ARG A 12 -22.50 3.37 -2.17
C ARG A 12 -21.77 3.27 -3.51
N ASP A 13 -20.49 2.96 -3.47
CA ASP A 13 -19.75 2.65 -4.69
C ASP A 13 -20.25 1.31 -5.23
N THR A 14 -20.82 1.36 -6.43
CA THR A 14 -21.31 0.18 -7.15
C THR A 14 -20.35 -0.28 -8.25
N LYS A 15 -19.18 0.37 -8.38
CA LYS A 15 -18.17 -0.02 -9.35
C LYS A 15 -17.55 -1.36 -8.97
N PRO A 16 -17.45 -2.32 -9.89
CA PRO A 16 -16.84 -3.62 -9.63
C PRO A 16 -15.32 -3.55 -9.51
N GLN A 17 -14.71 -2.42 -9.83
CA GLN A 17 -13.25 -2.22 -9.87
C GLN A 17 -12.87 -0.84 -9.34
N GLY A 18 -11.67 -0.72 -8.77
CA GLY A 18 -11.07 0.54 -8.38
C GLY A 18 -10.90 1.50 -9.57
N SER A 19 -10.82 2.80 -9.29
CA SER A 19 -10.65 3.83 -10.31
C SER A 19 -9.17 4.16 -10.52
N ALA A 20 -8.72 4.16 -11.76
CA ALA A 20 -7.35 4.58 -12.12
C ALA A 20 -7.06 6.04 -11.71
N ASP A 21 -8.07 6.88 -11.61
CA ASP A 21 -7.96 8.28 -11.15
C ASP A 21 -7.39 8.40 -9.74
N PHE A 22 -7.60 7.39 -8.90
CA PHE A 22 -6.99 7.33 -7.57
C PHE A 22 -5.45 7.38 -7.63
N TYR A 23 -4.84 6.67 -8.55
CA TYR A 23 -3.37 6.67 -8.72
C TYR A 23 -2.86 8.02 -9.22
N PHE A 24 -3.63 8.69 -10.10
CA PHE A 24 -3.29 10.04 -10.56
C PHE A 24 -3.37 11.05 -9.43
N ALA A 25 -4.43 11.00 -8.62
CA ALA A 25 -4.59 11.86 -7.45
C ALA A 25 -3.47 11.62 -6.43
N THR A 26 -3.14 10.36 -6.14
CA THR A 26 -2.05 9.98 -5.23
C THR A 26 -0.70 10.53 -5.71
N ASN A 27 -0.38 10.37 -7.01
CA ASN A 27 0.87 10.88 -7.58
C ASN A 27 0.93 12.42 -7.53
N ALA A 28 -0.17 13.11 -7.83
CA ALA A 28 -0.25 14.57 -7.74
C ALA A 28 -0.08 15.06 -6.29
N THR A 29 -0.68 14.35 -5.32
CA THR A 29 -0.52 14.64 -3.89
C THR A 29 0.94 14.49 -3.46
N PHE A 30 1.62 13.41 -3.88
CA PHE A 30 3.03 13.21 -3.55
C PHE A 30 3.92 14.28 -4.15
N ARG A 31 3.69 14.66 -5.41
CA ARG A 31 4.41 15.78 -6.05
C ARG A 31 4.24 17.07 -5.25
N PHE A 32 3.01 17.39 -4.85
CA PHE A 32 2.74 18.59 -4.05
C PHE A 32 3.46 18.54 -2.71
N LEU A 33 3.34 17.42 -1.97
CA LEU A 33 3.96 17.28 -0.65
C LEU A 33 5.49 17.35 -0.71
N ILE A 34 6.11 16.67 -1.69
CA ILE A 34 7.56 16.71 -1.87
C ILE A 34 8.02 18.12 -2.26
N GLY A 35 7.33 18.76 -3.19
CA GLY A 35 7.66 20.13 -3.62
C GLY A 35 7.49 21.17 -2.51
N ARG A 36 6.50 21.01 -1.64
CA ARG A 36 6.17 22.00 -0.58
C ARG A 36 6.91 21.75 0.73
N PHE A 37 7.13 20.48 1.11
CA PHE A 37 7.61 20.08 2.43
C PHE A 37 8.87 19.20 2.38
N GLY A 38 9.39 18.91 1.19
CA GLY A 38 10.52 18.03 0.97
C GLY A 38 10.19 16.55 1.27
N LEU A 39 11.18 15.68 1.06
CA LEU A 39 11.04 14.24 1.30
C LEU A 39 10.73 13.90 2.76
N ALA A 40 11.28 14.63 3.71
CA ALA A 40 11.04 14.40 5.13
C ALA A 40 9.56 14.67 5.52
N GLY A 41 8.96 15.75 4.99
CA GLY A 41 7.56 16.06 5.21
C GLY A 41 6.63 15.04 4.55
N TRP A 42 6.95 14.62 3.33
CA TRP A 42 6.21 13.56 2.63
C TRP A 42 6.28 12.21 3.36
N ARG A 43 7.44 11.79 3.85
CA ARG A 43 7.59 10.55 4.64
C ARG A 43 6.76 10.59 5.92
N ARG A 44 6.82 11.70 6.66
CA ARG A 44 6.00 11.90 7.86
C ARG A 44 4.50 11.77 7.56
N TYR A 45 4.04 12.40 6.47
CA TYR A 45 2.65 12.26 6.01
C TYR A 45 2.27 10.78 5.78
N LEU A 46 3.12 9.99 5.13
CA LEU A 46 2.85 8.57 4.87
C LEU A 46 2.79 7.75 6.16
N GLU A 47 3.67 8.03 7.10
CA GLU A 47 3.68 7.38 8.42
C GLU A 47 2.43 7.70 9.23
N GLU A 48 2.03 8.97 9.26
CA GLU A 48 0.81 9.41 9.94
C GLU A 48 -0.45 8.82 9.27
N LEU A 49 -0.49 8.79 7.94
CA LEU A 49 -1.54 8.14 7.18
C LEU A 49 -1.62 6.64 7.53
N GLY A 50 -0.47 5.96 7.59
CA GLY A 50 -0.40 4.54 7.94
C GLY A 50 -0.91 4.25 9.35
N ARG A 51 -0.57 5.07 10.33
CA ARG A 51 -0.99 4.88 11.71
C ARG A 51 -2.44 5.33 11.97
N GLY A 52 -2.84 6.47 11.41
CA GLY A 52 -4.13 7.11 11.69
C GLY A 52 -5.25 6.65 10.77
N TYR A 53 -5.18 6.96 9.48
CA TYR A 53 -6.24 6.63 8.53
C TYR A 53 -6.47 5.10 8.42
N PHE A 54 -5.41 4.32 8.43
CA PHE A 54 -5.49 2.86 8.37
C PHE A 54 -5.67 2.18 9.74
N ALA A 55 -5.94 2.91 10.81
CA ALA A 55 -6.12 2.34 12.14
C ALA A 55 -7.12 1.17 12.21
N PRO A 56 -8.30 1.19 11.56
CA PRO A 56 -9.21 0.06 11.56
C PRO A 56 -8.61 -1.20 10.93
N VAL A 57 -7.88 -1.07 9.82
CA VAL A 57 -7.21 -2.19 9.15
C VAL A 57 -6.04 -2.70 10.00
N ASN A 58 -5.27 -1.79 10.63
CA ASN A 58 -4.18 -2.15 11.52
C ASN A 58 -4.67 -2.95 12.73
N GLN A 59 -5.85 -2.62 13.26
CA GLN A 59 -6.51 -3.39 14.32
C GLN A 59 -6.92 -4.79 13.85
N GLN A 60 -7.43 -4.92 12.63
CA GLN A 60 -7.73 -6.24 12.04
C GLN A 60 -6.47 -7.09 11.89
N TRP A 61 -5.36 -6.49 11.42
CA TRP A 61 -4.08 -7.16 11.32
C TRP A 61 -3.53 -7.57 12.69
N ARG A 62 -3.64 -6.70 13.69
CA ARG A 62 -3.22 -7.00 15.08
C ARG A 62 -3.97 -8.20 15.66
N ARG A 63 -5.28 -8.30 15.42
CA ARG A 63 -6.13 -9.39 15.93
C ARG A 63 -5.93 -10.69 15.15
N GLY A 64 -5.84 -10.61 13.83
CA GLY A 64 -5.80 -11.77 12.94
C GLY A 64 -4.42 -12.17 12.44
N GLY A 65 -3.36 -11.43 12.83
CA GLY A 65 -1.99 -11.73 12.46
C GLY A 65 -1.74 -11.78 10.96
N LEU A 66 -0.81 -12.63 10.56
CA LEU A 66 -0.40 -12.81 9.16
C LEU A 66 -1.53 -13.23 8.24
N GLY A 67 -2.45 -14.08 8.72
CA GLY A 67 -3.61 -14.48 7.93
C GLY A 67 -4.55 -13.32 7.58
N ALA A 68 -4.69 -12.32 8.47
CA ALA A 68 -5.45 -11.11 8.18
C ALA A 68 -4.73 -10.21 7.16
N VAL A 69 -3.40 -10.13 7.22
CA VAL A 69 -2.59 -9.43 6.20
C VAL A 69 -2.77 -10.07 4.83
N ALA A 70 -2.66 -11.40 4.76
CA ALA A 70 -2.80 -12.15 3.51
C ALA A 70 -4.19 -11.95 2.89
N ARG A 71 -5.27 -12.06 3.68
CA ARG A 71 -6.63 -11.80 3.20
C ARG A 71 -6.78 -10.37 2.68
N TYR A 72 -6.35 -9.38 3.45
CA TYR A 72 -6.44 -7.97 3.05
C TYR A 72 -5.79 -7.72 1.68
N TRP A 73 -4.60 -8.25 1.43
CA TRP A 73 -3.92 -8.03 0.16
C TRP A 73 -4.55 -8.81 -0.99
N ARG A 74 -5.07 -10.02 -0.74
CA ARG A 74 -5.84 -10.77 -1.77
C ARG A 74 -7.09 -9.98 -2.18
N ASP A 75 -7.86 -9.51 -1.21
CA ASP A 75 -9.10 -8.75 -1.45
C ASP A 75 -8.80 -7.42 -2.15
N PHE A 76 -7.78 -6.69 -1.68
CA PHE A 76 -7.36 -5.42 -2.28
C PHE A 76 -7.01 -5.59 -3.75
N PHE A 77 -6.11 -6.52 -4.08
CA PHE A 77 -5.68 -6.70 -5.46
C PHE A 77 -6.71 -7.41 -6.35
N ALA A 78 -7.64 -8.14 -5.80
CA ALA A 78 -8.79 -8.67 -6.56
C ALA A 78 -9.70 -7.54 -7.08
N ALA A 79 -9.76 -6.41 -6.36
CA ALA A 79 -10.53 -5.23 -6.78
C ALA A 79 -9.75 -4.28 -7.70
N GLU A 80 -8.41 -4.45 -7.83
CA GLU A 80 -7.56 -3.51 -8.58
C GLU A 80 -7.37 -3.92 -10.04
N PRO A 81 -7.87 -3.13 -11.00
CA PRO A 81 -7.78 -3.46 -12.42
C PRO A 81 -6.32 -3.43 -12.91
N GLY A 82 -5.93 -4.50 -13.59
CA GLY A 82 -4.62 -4.61 -14.25
C GLY A 82 -3.46 -4.90 -13.33
N GLY A 83 -3.72 -5.20 -12.04
CA GLY A 83 -2.74 -5.78 -11.13
C GLY A 83 -2.54 -7.28 -11.41
N VAL A 84 -1.28 -7.75 -11.32
CA VAL A 84 -0.96 -9.18 -11.29
C VAL A 84 -0.16 -9.42 -10.02
N VAL A 85 -0.77 -10.08 -9.05
CA VAL A 85 -0.21 -10.22 -7.71
C VAL A 85 -0.42 -11.62 -7.18
N THR A 86 0.64 -12.17 -6.56
CA THR A 86 0.59 -13.42 -5.78
C THR A 86 0.72 -13.09 -4.30
N VAL A 87 -0.12 -13.69 -3.48
CA VAL A 87 -0.06 -13.56 -2.01
C VAL A 87 0.15 -14.94 -1.40
N GLU A 88 1.34 -15.16 -0.86
CA GLU A 88 1.73 -16.40 -0.18
C GLU A 88 1.73 -16.20 1.33
N GLU A 89 1.11 -17.12 2.04
CA GLU A 89 1.13 -17.19 3.50
C GLU A 89 2.06 -18.31 3.93
N LEU A 90 3.17 -17.93 4.55
CA LEU A 90 4.18 -18.81 5.09
C LEU A 90 4.04 -18.88 6.63
N PRO A 91 4.66 -19.85 7.31
CA PRO A 91 4.48 -20.01 8.77
C PRO A 91 4.84 -18.76 9.61
N ASP A 92 5.85 -18.00 9.18
CA ASP A 92 6.42 -16.87 9.89
C ASP A 92 6.22 -15.51 9.19
N ARG A 93 5.75 -15.52 7.95
CA ARG A 93 5.59 -14.30 7.13
C ARG A 93 4.52 -14.45 6.03
N VAL A 94 4.15 -13.31 5.47
CA VAL A 94 3.35 -13.21 4.24
C VAL A 94 4.18 -12.51 3.18
N GLU A 95 4.24 -13.09 1.99
CA GLU A 95 4.85 -12.48 0.82
C GLU A 95 3.76 -12.02 -0.17
N VAL A 96 3.80 -10.75 -0.52
CA VAL A 96 2.96 -10.13 -1.54
C VAL A 96 3.86 -9.79 -2.72
N VAL A 97 3.82 -10.63 -3.75
CA VAL A 97 4.65 -10.45 -4.95
C VAL A 97 3.82 -9.77 -6.02
N VAL A 98 4.14 -8.53 -6.28
CA VAL A 98 3.51 -7.72 -7.33
C VAL A 98 4.29 -7.92 -8.62
N HIS A 99 3.75 -8.70 -9.56
CA HIS A 99 4.34 -8.94 -10.88
C HIS A 99 4.04 -7.79 -11.85
N ALA A 100 2.84 -7.19 -11.74
CA ALA A 100 2.46 -6.00 -12.46
C ALA A 100 1.70 -5.06 -11.53
N CYS A 101 2.31 -3.91 -11.24
CA CYS A 101 1.74 -2.89 -10.36
C CYS A 101 0.65 -2.10 -11.11
N PRO A 102 -0.62 -2.10 -10.64
CA PRO A 102 -1.69 -1.37 -11.30
C PRO A 102 -1.42 0.14 -11.32
N ALA A 103 -0.87 0.70 -10.24
CA ALA A 103 -0.56 2.12 -10.14
C ALA A 103 0.43 2.57 -11.22
N ILE A 104 1.58 1.91 -11.32
CA ILE A 104 2.61 2.26 -12.30
C ILE A 104 2.09 2.04 -13.73
N LYS A 105 1.34 0.97 -13.96
CA LYS A 105 0.70 0.70 -15.25
C LYS A 105 -0.23 1.83 -15.68
N HIS A 106 -1.13 2.27 -14.80
CA HIS A 106 -2.08 3.33 -15.11
C HIS A 106 -1.42 4.70 -15.26
N LEU A 107 -0.42 5.03 -14.42
CA LEU A 107 0.32 6.28 -14.53
C LEU A 107 1.06 6.37 -15.87
N ARG A 108 1.70 5.28 -16.31
CA ARG A 108 2.37 5.21 -17.63
C ARG A 108 1.37 5.32 -18.77
N ALA A 109 0.27 4.56 -18.73
CA ALA A 109 -0.76 4.59 -19.76
C ALA A 109 -1.40 5.98 -19.92
N GLY A 110 -1.50 6.74 -18.84
CA GLY A 110 -1.99 8.12 -18.85
C GLY A 110 -0.95 9.16 -19.25
N GLY A 111 0.29 8.77 -19.57
CA GLY A 111 1.39 9.71 -19.93
C GLY A 111 1.72 10.69 -18.80
N ARG A 112 1.48 10.29 -17.54
CA ARG A 112 1.68 11.15 -16.38
C ARG A 112 3.11 11.05 -15.88
N GLU A 113 3.76 12.18 -15.65
CA GLU A 113 5.04 12.22 -14.94
C GLU A 113 4.88 11.58 -13.56
N VAL A 114 5.64 10.51 -13.30
CA VAL A 114 5.62 9.79 -12.03
C VAL A 114 6.72 10.33 -11.14
N VAL A 115 6.38 10.60 -9.88
CA VAL A 115 7.39 10.97 -8.87
C VAL A 115 8.36 9.80 -8.72
N LYS A 116 9.65 10.05 -8.81
CA LYS A 116 10.68 8.99 -8.74
C LYS A 116 10.61 8.18 -7.45
N GLU A 117 10.24 8.80 -6.34
CA GLU A 117 10.05 8.19 -5.03
C GLU A 117 8.72 7.44 -4.89
N TYR A 118 7.89 7.39 -5.95
CA TYR A 118 6.54 6.82 -5.88
C TYR A 118 6.53 5.44 -5.23
N CYS A 119 7.46 4.55 -5.57
CA CYS A 119 7.50 3.20 -5.01
C CYS A 119 7.89 3.16 -3.52
N GLN A 120 8.58 4.18 -3.00
CA GLN A 120 8.92 4.27 -1.58
C GLN A 120 7.69 4.50 -0.69
N HIS A 121 6.57 5.01 -1.25
CA HIS A 121 5.36 5.21 -0.44
C HIS A 121 4.81 3.89 0.11
N CYS A 122 4.88 2.81 -0.67
CA CYS A 122 4.46 1.48 -0.21
C CYS A 122 5.27 1.03 1.01
N PHE A 123 6.55 1.38 1.06
CA PHE A 123 7.41 1.06 2.20
C PHE A 123 7.04 1.89 3.44
N PHE A 124 7.08 3.22 3.36
CA PHE A 124 6.83 4.07 4.54
C PHE A 124 5.42 3.88 5.12
N LEU A 125 4.42 3.81 4.23
CA LEU A 125 3.04 3.51 4.62
C LEU A 125 2.92 2.10 5.21
N GLY A 126 3.52 1.11 4.53
CA GLY A 126 3.44 -0.30 4.92
C GLY A 126 4.13 -0.60 6.24
N VAL A 127 5.30 -0.01 6.50
CA VAL A 127 6.01 -0.12 7.78
C VAL A 127 5.18 0.46 8.92
N ALA A 128 4.65 1.67 8.74
CA ALA A 128 3.83 2.33 9.77
C ALA A 128 2.58 1.50 10.14
N ARG A 129 1.95 0.87 9.14
CA ARG A 129 0.81 -0.05 9.34
C ARG A 129 1.23 -1.35 10.04
N ALA A 130 2.32 -1.96 9.59
CA ALA A 130 2.83 -3.20 10.16
C ALA A 130 3.22 -3.01 11.64
N GLU A 131 3.99 -1.96 11.96
CA GLU A 131 4.36 -1.62 13.33
C GLU A 131 3.12 -1.38 14.21
N ALA A 132 2.12 -0.64 13.69
CA ALA A 132 0.86 -0.43 14.42
C ALA A 132 0.10 -1.74 14.67
N ALA A 133 0.35 -2.78 13.89
CA ALA A 133 -0.21 -4.12 14.08
C ALA A 133 0.69 -5.09 14.90
N GLY A 134 1.89 -4.66 15.30
CA GLY A 134 2.87 -5.52 15.98
C GLY A 134 3.61 -6.46 15.03
N LEU A 135 3.72 -6.06 13.77
CA LEU A 135 4.41 -6.80 12.71
C LEU A 135 5.60 -5.99 12.19
N THR A 136 6.45 -6.64 11.39
CA THR A 136 7.51 -6.00 10.61
C THR A 136 7.17 -6.05 9.13
N MET A 137 7.73 -5.12 8.34
CA MET A 137 7.54 -5.08 6.89
C MET A 137 8.85 -4.76 6.18
N ARG A 138 9.07 -5.41 5.03
CA ARG A 138 10.17 -5.12 4.10
C ARG A 138 9.64 -4.97 2.69
N LEU A 139 10.32 -4.17 1.90
CA LEU A 139 10.02 -3.94 0.49
C LEU A 139 11.29 -4.08 -0.35
N ALA A 140 11.19 -4.82 -1.45
CA ALA A 140 12.22 -4.88 -2.48
C ALA A 140 11.58 -4.77 -3.87
N GLY A 141 12.31 -4.19 -4.82
CA GLY A 141 11.80 -3.91 -6.16
C GLY A 141 11.10 -2.56 -6.27
N GLY A 142 10.35 -2.36 -7.32
CA GLY A 142 9.66 -1.11 -7.64
C GLY A 142 9.48 -0.98 -9.14
N ASN A 143 9.09 0.21 -9.62
CA ASN A 143 8.98 0.52 -11.04
C ASN A 143 8.05 -0.43 -11.84
N GLY A 144 7.06 -1.03 -11.16
CA GLY A 144 6.08 -1.91 -11.78
C GLY A 144 6.08 -3.34 -11.25
N SER A 145 7.14 -3.79 -10.57
CA SER A 145 7.18 -5.08 -9.88
C SER A 145 7.94 -4.99 -8.57
N CYS A 146 7.40 -5.56 -7.51
CA CYS A 146 8.01 -5.51 -6.19
C CYS A 146 7.55 -6.67 -5.31
N ARG A 147 8.22 -6.83 -4.16
CA ARG A 147 7.85 -7.80 -3.13
C ARG A 147 7.70 -7.08 -1.80
N HIS A 148 6.56 -7.25 -1.16
CA HIS A 148 6.33 -6.86 0.22
C HIS A 148 6.39 -8.10 1.09
N THR A 149 7.20 -8.08 2.14
CA THR A 149 7.29 -9.16 3.11
C THR A 149 6.81 -8.64 4.47
N TYR A 150 5.74 -9.23 4.98
CA TYR A 150 5.23 -8.96 6.33
C TYR A 150 5.58 -10.12 7.23
N GLY A 151 6.26 -9.86 8.34
CA GLY A 151 6.70 -10.90 9.28
C GLY A 151 6.30 -10.59 10.71
N ARG A 152 6.28 -11.63 11.54
CA ARG A 152 6.27 -11.44 13.01
C ARG A 152 7.62 -10.86 13.44
N PRO A 153 7.72 -10.17 14.56
CA PRO A 153 9.03 -9.70 15.06
C PRO A 153 10.08 -10.81 15.19
N SER A 154 9.64 -12.04 15.48
CA SER A 154 10.50 -13.24 15.59
C SER A 154 10.94 -13.82 14.23
N ALA A 155 10.43 -13.32 13.12
CA ALA A 155 10.78 -13.85 11.79
C ALA A 155 12.19 -13.43 11.30
N GLU A 156 12.89 -12.62 12.08
CA GLU A 156 14.27 -12.15 11.78
C GLU A 156 14.44 -11.66 10.33
N LEU A 157 13.47 -10.89 9.84
CA LEU A 157 13.57 -10.32 8.51
C LEU A 157 14.83 -9.43 8.40
N PRO A 158 15.55 -9.48 7.27
CA PRO A 158 16.76 -8.68 7.09
C PRO A 158 16.49 -7.19 7.28
N VAL A 159 17.51 -6.44 7.65
CA VAL A 159 17.41 -4.98 7.73
C VAL A 159 17.01 -4.44 6.36
N GLN A 160 16.09 -3.46 6.35
CA GLN A 160 15.68 -2.84 5.09
C GLN A 160 16.86 -2.10 4.43
N ASP A 161 17.18 -2.52 3.24
CA ASP A 161 18.04 -1.75 2.34
C ASP A 161 17.14 -0.83 1.49
N MET A 162 17.27 0.48 1.67
CA MET A 162 16.53 1.46 0.90
C MET A 162 16.93 1.50 -0.58
N GLN A 163 18.12 1.03 -0.93
CA GLN A 163 18.58 0.95 -2.33
C GLN A 163 17.91 -0.20 -3.07
N SER A 164 17.36 -1.18 -2.34
CA SER A 164 16.56 -2.27 -2.93
C SER A 164 15.20 -1.79 -3.45
N ILE A 165 14.77 -0.58 -3.10
CA ILE A 165 13.52 0.01 -3.59
C ILE A 165 13.81 0.80 -4.87
N VAL A 166 13.41 0.23 -5.99
CA VAL A 166 13.66 0.81 -7.32
C VAL A 166 12.76 2.03 -7.54
N GLU A 167 13.38 3.14 -8.00
CA GLU A 167 12.66 4.37 -8.35
C GLU A 167 11.66 4.13 -9.48
N ALA A 168 10.52 4.82 -9.40
CA ALA A 168 9.55 4.82 -10.48
C ALA A 168 10.10 5.59 -11.70
N ARG A 169 9.88 5.06 -12.89
CA ARG A 169 10.25 5.68 -14.17
C ARG A 169 9.10 5.54 -15.16
N LEU A 170 8.99 6.51 -16.06
CA LEU A 170 8.07 6.42 -17.18
C LEU A 170 8.52 5.39 -18.20
#